data_391cc16d1c53347e282bc38bfa32e1b5
#
_entry.id   391cc16d1c53347e282bc38bfa32e1b5
#
_cell.length_a   1.000
_cell.length_b   1.000
_cell.length_c   1.000
_cell.angle_alpha   90.00
_cell.angle_beta   90.00
_cell.angle_gamma   90.00
#
_symmetry.space_group_name_H-M   'P 1'
#
loop_
_entity.id
_entity.type
_entity.pdbx_description
1 polymer ?
#
loop_
_entity_poly.entity_id
_entity_poly.type
_entity_poly.pdbx_seq_one_letter_code
_entity_poly.pdbx_strand_id
1 'polypeptide(L)'
;MAPSSSVIAGIGTATPVQSIAQTDAVVLAQTLCAPADQQTRLLPILYGRSGVRRRGSVLLEPAGGASLTQSFFPPSDGAHDRGPTTEQRMARYAQEAAPLAQEASRRALGDAGCDARAITQLVTVSCTGFLAPGIDITLIKRLGLSDTVGRTHIGFMGCHGALNGVRVAS
;
A
#
# COMPACT_ATOMS: atom_id res chain seq x y z
N MET A 1 26.87 15.14 24.48
CA MET A 1 26.62 13.97 23.62
C MET A 1 26.52 14.48 22.18
N ALA A 2 27.34 13.97 21.28
CA ALA A 2 27.17 14.26 19.86
C ALA A 2 25.81 13.70 19.42
N PRO A 3 25.06 14.38 18.54
CA PRO A 3 23.81 13.83 18.02
C PRO A 3 24.13 12.51 17.29
N SER A 4 23.48 11.43 17.71
CA SER A 4 23.56 10.17 16.97
C SER A 4 22.93 10.41 15.60
N SER A 5 23.74 10.35 14.54
CA SER A 5 23.21 10.44 13.18
C SER A 5 22.60 9.10 12.79
N SER A 6 21.30 9.06 12.54
CA SER A 6 20.64 7.90 11.94
C SER A 6 20.91 7.87 10.44
N VAL A 7 21.16 6.68 9.88
CA VAL A 7 21.40 6.49 8.46
C VAL A 7 20.38 5.48 7.88
N ILE A 8 20.00 5.67 6.63
CA ILE A 8 19.21 4.69 5.88
C ILE A 8 20.23 3.68 5.32
N ALA A 9 20.23 2.46 5.85
CA ALA A 9 21.16 1.41 5.45
C ALA A 9 20.74 0.70 4.16
N GLY A 10 19.44 0.63 3.88
CA GLY A 10 18.93 0.01 2.66
C GLY A 10 17.49 0.38 2.38
N ILE A 11 17.08 0.30 1.12
CA ILE A 11 15.74 0.60 0.64
C ILE A 11 15.21 -0.56 -0.21
N GLY A 12 13.99 -0.99 0.08
CA GLY A 12 13.30 -2.00 -0.70
C GLY A 12 11.90 -1.56 -1.09
N THR A 13 11.53 -1.83 -2.32
CA THR A 13 10.19 -1.52 -2.84
C THR A 13 9.51 -2.77 -3.38
N ALA A 14 8.20 -2.89 -3.20
CA ALA A 14 7.38 -3.91 -3.85
C ALA A 14 6.09 -3.29 -4.36
N THR A 15 5.67 -3.74 -5.53
CA THR A 15 4.41 -3.33 -6.15
C THR A 15 3.61 -4.57 -6.52
N PRO A 16 2.28 -4.47 -6.60
CA PRO A 16 1.47 -5.54 -7.15
C PRO A 16 1.94 -5.97 -8.54
N VAL A 17 1.73 -7.24 -8.89
CA VAL A 17 2.11 -7.82 -10.18
C VAL A 17 1.38 -7.09 -11.33
N GLN A 18 0.09 -6.85 -11.15
CA GLN A 18 -0.72 -6.18 -12.16
C GLN A 18 -0.58 -4.66 -12.05
N SER A 19 -0.35 -4.01 -13.19
CA SER A 19 -0.28 -2.54 -13.27
C SER A 19 -0.90 -2.03 -14.55
N ILE A 20 -1.60 -0.91 -14.46
CA ILE A 20 -2.31 -0.26 -15.56
C ILE A 20 -1.66 1.08 -15.90
N ALA A 21 -1.65 1.46 -17.18
CA ALA A 21 -1.21 2.80 -17.56
C ALA A 21 -2.12 3.87 -16.96
N GLN A 22 -1.58 5.05 -16.68
CA GLN A 22 -2.34 6.13 -16.05
C GLN A 22 -3.53 6.58 -16.93
N THR A 23 -3.38 6.53 -18.24
CA THR A 23 -4.45 6.81 -19.22
C THR A 23 -5.62 5.83 -19.10
N ASP A 24 -5.31 4.55 -18.92
CA ASP A 24 -6.33 3.51 -18.79
C ASP A 24 -6.93 3.50 -17.38
N ALA A 25 -6.10 3.85 -16.39
CA ALA A 25 -6.54 3.98 -15.00
C ALA A 25 -7.59 5.08 -14.82
N VAL A 26 -7.51 6.19 -15.57
CA VAL A 26 -8.53 7.25 -15.51
C VAL A 26 -9.86 6.77 -16.10
N VAL A 27 -9.82 6.00 -17.19
CA VAL A 27 -11.03 5.41 -17.79
C VAL A 27 -11.69 4.46 -16.79
N LEU A 28 -10.90 3.58 -16.18
CA LEU A 28 -11.41 2.68 -15.14
C LEU A 28 -11.98 3.45 -13.95
N ALA A 29 -11.30 4.51 -13.48
CA ALA A 29 -11.80 5.34 -12.38
C ALA A 29 -13.13 6.04 -12.71
N GLN A 30 -13.31 6.47 -13.95
CA GLN A 30 -14.57 7.08 -14.39
C GLN A 30 -15.75 6.09 -14.34
N THR A 31 -15.52 4.80 -14.56
CA THR A 31 -16.60 3.79 -14.42
C THR A 31 -17.06 3.59 -12.98
N LEU A 32 -16.24 4.00 -12.00
CA LEU A 32 -16.54 3.88 -10.58
C LEU A 32 -17.31 5.09 -10.02
N CYS A 33 -17.43 6.16 -10.80
CA CYS A 33 -18.12 7.39 -10.39
C CYS A 33 -19.50 7.45 -11.04
N ALA A 34 -20.47 8.07 -10.37
CA ALA A 34 -21.77 8.33 -10.96
C ALA A 34 -21.62 9.24 -12.20
N PRO A 35 -22.28 8.94 -13.34
CA PRO A 35 -22.05 9.65 -14.61
C PRO A 35 -22.29 11.16 -14.57
N ALA A 36 -23.16 11.63 -13.68
CA ALA A 36 -23.51 13.04 -13.51
C ALA A 36 -22.61 13.77 -12.49
N ASP A 37 -21.65 13.09 -11.88
CA ASP A 37 -20.82 13.70 -10.84
C ASP A 37 -19.82 14.66 -11.46
N GLN A 38 -19.75 15.89 -10.92
CA GLN A 38 -18.74 16.87 -11.27
C GLN A 38 -17.32 16.32 -11.07
N GLN A 39 -17.13 15.42 -10.11
CA GLN A 39 -15.85 14.78 -9.83
C GLN A 39 -15.37 13.93 -11.01
N THR A 40 -16.26 13.25 -11.72
CA THR A 40 -15.94 12.44 -12.91
C THR A 40 -15.26 13.27 -14.00
N ARG A 41 -15.67 14.55 -14.14
CA ARG A 41 -15.09 15.49 -15.13
C ARG A 41 -13.69 15.95 -14.74
N LEU A 42 -13.36 15.95 -13.45
CA LEU A 42 -12.06 16.37 -12.94
C LEU A 42 -11.02 15.25 -12.97
N LEU A 43 -11.44 13.98 -13.02
CA LEU A 43 -10.53 12.84 -13.01
C LEU A 43 -9.44 12.89 -14.09
N PRO A 44 -9.73 13.17 -15.38
CA PRO A 44 -8.69 13.26 -16.41
C PRO A 44 -7.64 14.32 -16.11
N ILE A 45 -8.07 15.46 -15.57
CA ILE A 45 -7.18 16.58 -15.21
C ILE A 45 -6.29 16.19 -14.04
N LEU A 46 -6.86 15.59 -12.99
CA LEU A 46 -6.13 15.17 -11.79
C LEU A 46 -5.13 14.07 -12.13
N TYR A 47 -5.55 13.07 -12.90
CA TYR A 47 -4.69 11.98 -13.33
C TYR A 47 -3.56 12.47 -14.23
N GLY A 48 -3.85 13.35 -15.17
CA GLY A 48 -2.84 13.94 -16.08
C GLY A 48 -1.80 14.79 -15.34
N ARG A 49 -2.21 15.53 -14.31
CA ARG A 49 -1.32 16.40 -13.52
C ARG A 49 -0.55 15.67 -12.42
N SER A 50 -0.90 14.43 -12.10
CA SER A 50 -0.30 13.68 -10.99
C SER A 50 1.16 13.29 -11.21
N GLY A 51 1.68 13.32 -12.43
CA GLY A 51 3.01 12.84 -12.80
C GLY A 51 3.16 11.31 -12.74
N VAL A 52 2.12 10.58 -12.34
CA VAL A 52 2.12 9.11 -12.30
C VAL A 52 1.97 8.56 -13.72
N ARG A 53 2.81 7.62 -14.11
CA ARG A 53 2.75 6.95 -15.42
C ARG A 53 2.02 5.63 -15.39
N ARG A 54 2.16 4.87 -14.31
CA ARG A 54 1.52 3.57 -14.11
C ARG A 54 1.06 3.41 -12.66
N ARG A 55 -0.01 2.64 -12.46
CA ARG A 55 -0.54 2.28 -11.14
C ARG A 55 -0.56 0.77 -10.98
N GLY A 56 0.14 0.26 -9.97
CA GLY A 56 -0.02 -1.11 -9.50
C GLY A 56 -1.24 -1.21 -8.57
N SER A 57 -2.01 -2.28 -8.71
CA SER A 57 -3.10 -2.58 -7.78
C SER A 57 -3.32 -4.08 -7.65
N VAL A 58 -3.54 -4.52 -6.43
CA VAL A 58 -3.93 -5.91 -6.10
C VAL A 58 -5.39 -6.22 -6.52
N LEU A 59 -6.12 -5.22 -6.96
CA LEU A 59 -7.51 -5.36 -7.42
C LEU A 59 -7.61 -5.56 -8.94
N LEU A 60 -6.51 -5.37 -9.68
CA LEU A 60 -6.52 -5.55 -11.11
C LEU A 60 -6.53 -7.03 -11.49
N GLU A 61 -7.40 -7.38 -12.40
CA GLU A 61 -7.64 -8.73 -12.90
C GLU A 61 -7.52 -8.76 -14.43
N PRO A 62 -7.01 -9.84 -15.03
CA PRO A 62 -7.01 -10.00 -16.48
C PRO A 62 -8.46 -10.02 -17.03
N ALA A 63 -8.72 -9.20 -18.04
CA ALA A 63 -10.03 -9.10 -18.71
C ALA A 63 -10.05 -9.76 -20.11
N GLY A 64 -8.99 -10.48 -20.45
CA GLY A 64 -8.73 -11.06 -21.78
C GLY A 64 -7.74 -10.25 -22.60
N GLY A 65 -6.86 -10.94 -23.32
CA GLY A 65 -5.75 -10.31 -24.01
C GLY A 65 -4.83 -9.53 -23.07
N ALA A 66 -4.48 -8.31 -23.42
CA ALA A 66 -3.66 -7.41 -22.61
C ALA A 66 -4.50 -6.48 -21.69
N SER A 67 -5.82 -6.59 -21.70
CA SER A 67 -6.71 -5.73 -20.94
C SER A 67 -6.78 -6.12 -19.47
N LEU A 68 -6.85 -5.11 -18.61
CA LEU A 68 -7.05 -5.27 -17.16
C LEU A 68 -8.34 -4.60 -16.73
N THR A 69 -9.03 -5.23 -15.78
CA THR A 69 -10.25 -4.73 -15.15
C THR A 69 -10.15 -4.89 -13.64
N GLN A 70 -11.21 -4.60 -12.94
CA GLN A 70 -11.40 -4.94 -11.53
C GLN A 70 -12.89 -5.16 -11.25
N SER A 71 -13.21 -6.04 -10.33
CA SER A 71 -14.58 -6.38 -9.92
C SER A 71 -14.88 -5.98 -8.48
N PHE A 72 -13.87 -5.61 -7.71
CA PHE A 72 -14.00 -5.31 -6.28
C PHE A 72 -14.84 -4.05 -6.01
N PHE A 73 -14.68 -3.01 -6.82
CA PHE A 73 -15.53 -1.82 -6.79
C PHE A 73 -16.49 -1.88 -7.97
N PRO A 74 -17.78 -2.18 -7.75
CA PRO A 74 -18.78 -2.09 -8.83
C PRO A 74 -18.94 -0.64 -9.30
N PRO A 75 -19.43 -0.41 -10.52
CA PRO A 75 -19.83 0.92 -10.95
C PRO A 75 -20.82 1.53 -9.96
N SER A 76 -20.64 2.82 -9.64
CA SER A 76 -21.51 3.51 -8.70
C SER A 76 -22.92 3.63 -9.23
N ASP A 77 -23.91 3.33 -8.40
CA ASP A 77 -25.33 3.46 -8.68
C ASP A 77 -25.92 4.83 -8.28
N GLY A 78 -25.09 5.69 -7.67
CA GLY A 78 -25.50 7.05 -7.31
C GLY A 78 -24.64 7.71 -6.26
N ALA A 79 -25.00 8.93 -5.87
CA ALA A 79 -24.25 9.76 -4.93
C ALA A 79 -24.14 9.18 -3.50
N HIS A 80 -24.98 8.24 -3.14
CA HIS A 80 -24.99 7.59 -1.82
C HIS A 80 -24.22 6.26 -1.81
N ASP A 81 -23.81 5.76 -2.97
CA ASP A 81 -23.00 4.55 -3.05
C ASP A 81 -21.64 4.78 -2.40
N ARG A 82 -21.31 3.94 -1.44
CA ARG A 82 -20.02 3.97 -0.71
C ARG A 82 -19.07 2.86 -1.16
N GLY A 83 -19.44 2.10 -2.18
CA GLY A 83 -18.69 0.95 -2.64
C GLY A 83 -18.57 -0.17 -1.59
N PRO A 84 -17.57 -1.02 -1.66
CA PRO A 84 -17.38 -2.12 -0.73
C PRO A 84 -17.32 -1.66 0.72
N THR A 85 -17.88 -2.47 1.63
CA THR A 85 -17.89 -2.20 3.06
C THR A 85 -16.46 -2.15 3.64
N THR A 86 -16.32 -1.57 4.83
CA THR A 86 -15.02 -1.58 5.53
C THR A 86 -14.56 -3.01 5.78
N GLU A 87 -15.45 -3.92 6.14
CA GLU A 87 -15.15 -5.34 6.32
C GLU A 87 -14.54 -5.95 5.06
N GLN A 88 -15.17 -5.78 3.90
CA GLN A 88 -14.68 -6.30 2.63
C GLN A 88 -13.30 -5.73 2.27
N ARG A 89 -13.10 -4.42 2.48
CA ARG A 89 -11.80 -3.77 2.24
C ARG A 89 -10.72 -4.30 3.19
N MET A 90 -11.05 -4.50 4.46
CA MET A 90 -10.09 -5.04 5.44
C MET A 90 -9.79 -6.51 5.20
N ALA A 91 -10.75 -7.31 4.74
CA ALA A 91 -10.51 -8.68 4.33
C ALA A 91 -9.50 -8.75 3.15
N ARG A 92 -9.66 -7.87 2.16
CA ARG A 92 -8.69 -7.77 1.04
C ARG A 92 -7.32 -7.28 1.52
N TYR A 93 -7.28 -6.27 2.37
CA TYR A 93 -6.04 -5.78 2.98
C TYR A 93 -5.29 -6.89 3.72
N ALA A 94 -5.99 -7.71 4.51
CA ALA A 94 -5.40 -8.83 5.24
C ALA A 94 -4.71 -9.86 4.34
N GLN A 95 -5.25 -10.08 3.14
CA GLN A 95 -4.69 -11.01 2.15
C GLN A 95 -3.45 -10.42 1.45
N GLU A 96 -3.48 -9.16 1.10
CA GLU A 96 -2.54 -8.56 0.13
C GLU A 96 -1.40 -7.76 0.78
N ALA A 97 -1.62 -7.16 1.95
CA ALA A 97 -0.64 -6.24 2.54
C ALA A 97 0.62 -6.95 3.02
N ALA A 98 0.49 -8.10 3.69
CA ALA A 98 1.63 -8.80 4.24
C ALA A 98 2.59 -9.38 3.18
N PRO A 99 2.14 -9.98 2.06
CA PRO A 99 3.04 -10.40 0.99
C PRO A 99 3.84 -9.26 0.38
N LEU A 100 3.20 -8.12 0.11
CA LEU A 100 3.89 -6.94 -0.45
C LEU A 100 4.89 -6.35 0.54
N ALA A 101 4.49 -6.21 1.81
CA ALA A 101 5.39 -5.71 2.85
C ALA A 101 6.58 -6.64 3.08
N GLN A 102 6.38 -7.96 3.03
CA GLN A 102 7.45 -8.95 3.13
C GLN A 102 8.46 -8.80 1.99
N GLU A 103 7.99 -8.67 0.76
CA GLU A 103 8.87 -8.52 -0.40
C GLU A 103 9.67 -7.22 -0.34
N ALA A 104 9.04 -6.09 0.01
CA ALA A 104 9.74 -4.82 0.21
C ALA A 104 10.80 -4.94 1.32
N SER A 105 10.46 -5.58 2.44
CA SER A 105 11.38 -5.77 3.56
C SER A 105 12.57 -6.66 3.19
N ARG A 106 12.35 -7.74 2.45
CA ARG A 106 13.44 -8.60 1.97
C ARG A 106 14.42 -7.85 1.07
N ARG A 107 13.90 -7.02 0.18
CA ARG A 107 14.74 -6.18 -0.70
C ARG A 107 15.53 -5.17 0.11
N ALA A 108 14.92 -4.52 1.11
CA ALA A 108 15.61 -3.58 1.97
C ALA A 108 16.72 -4.25 2.79
N LEU A 109 16.45 -5.44 3.37
CA LEU A 109 17.46 -6.21 4.10
C LEU A 109 18.61 -6.64 3.19
N GLY A 110 18.29 -7.08 1.95
CA GLY A 110 19.32 -7.44 0.96
C GLY A 110 20.17 -6.26 0.53
N ASP A 111 19.54 -5.10 0.28
CA ASP A 111 20.24 -3.85 -0.06
C ASP A 111 21.16 -3.37 1.07
N ALA A 112 20.70 -3.51 2.32
CA ALA A 112 21.49 -3.18 3.51
C ALA A 112 22.56 -4.21 3.86
N GLY A 113 22.54 -5.42 3.28
CA GLY A 113 23.39 -6.54 3.71
C GLY A 113 23.14 -6.95 5.17
N CYS A 114 21.90 -6.76 5.68
CA CYS A 114 21.55 -6.93 7.07
C CYS A 114 20.83 -8.25 7.33
N ASP A 115 21.25 -8.98 8.38
CA ASP A 115 20.51 -10.15 8.84
C ASP A 115 19.18 -9.74 9.50
N ALA A 116 18.10 -10.42 9.14
CA ALA A 116 16.78 -10.18 9.71
C ALA A 116 16.76 -10.31 11.25
N ARG A 117 17.58 -11.18 11.82
CA ARG A 117 17.69 -11.36 13.27
C ARG A 117 18.37 -10.20 13.98
N ALA A 118 19.11 -9.36 13.26
CA ALA A 118 19.75 -8.16 13.81
C ALA A 118 18.75 -6.98 13.94
N ILE A 119 17.54 -7.11 13.39
CA ILE A 119 16.50 -6.08 13.49
C ILE A 119 15.97 -6.03 14.92
N THR A 120 16.09 -4.89 15.55
CA THR A 120 15.64 -4.66 16.93
C THR A 120 14.28 -3.97 17.00
N GLN A 121 13.88 -3.26 15.92
CA GLN A 121 12.63 -2.51 15.87
C GLN A 121 11.94 -2.70 14.53
N LEU A 122 10.67 -3.05 14.54
CA LEU A 122 9.78 -3.11 13.38
C LEU A 122 8.74 -1.99 13.47
N VAL A 123 8.83 -1.02 12.56
CA VAL A 123 7.82 0.03 12.44
C VAL A 123 6.99 -0.23 11.18
N THR A 124 5.69 -0.43 11.35
CA THR A 124 4.74 -0.58 10.24
C THR A 124 3.85 0.65 10.12
N VAL A 125 3.58 1.07 8.89
CA VAL A 125 2.74 2.24 8.63
C VAL A 125 1.65 1.87 7.63
N SER A 126 0.40 2.16 7.96
CA SER A 126 -0.74 1.98 7.05
C SER A 126 -1.70 3.16 7.16
N CYS A 127 -2.10 3.71 6.00
CA CYS A 127 -3.00 4.87 5.98
C CYS A 127 -4.42 4.50 6.45
N THR A 128 -5.01 3.49 5.83
CA THR A 128 -6.42 3.11 6.03
C THR A 128 -6.62 1.61 6.26
N GLY A 129 -5.59 0.81 6.02
CA GLY A 129 -5.64 -0.62 6.28
C GLY A 129 -5.32 -0.92 7.73
N PHE A 130 -6.14 -1.74 8.39
CA PHE A 130 -5.89 -2.22 9.73
C PHE A 130 -6.31 -3.68 9.89
N LEU A 131 -5.67 -4.37 10.80
CA LEU A 131 -5.86 -5.78 11.09
C LEU A 131 -5.44 -6.06 12.53
N ALA A 132 -6.14 -6.95 13.21
CA ALA A 132 -5.75 -7.44 14.53
C ALA A 132 -5.82 -8.99 14.57
N PRO A 133 -4.69 -9.71 14.79
CA PRO A 133 -3.33 -9.20 14.92
C PRO A 133 -2.84 -8.49 13.67
N GLY A 134 -1.97 -7.46 13.83
CA GLY A 134 -1.48 -6.65 12.72
C GLY A 134 -0.53 -7.39 11.77
N ILE A 135 -0.24 -6.79 10.61
CA ILE A 135 0.69 -7.35 9.63
C ILE A 135 2.11 -7.50 10.19
N ASP A 136 2.47 -6.74 11.20
CA ASP A 136 3.72 -6.80 11.93
C ASP A 136 3.99 -8.22 12.48
N ILE A 137 2.99 -8.87 13.07
CA ILE A 137 3.08 -10.26 13.55
C ILE A 137 3.39 -11.22 12.40
N THR A 138 2.74 -11.02 11.26
CA THR A 138 2.99 -11.84 10.08
C THR A 138 4.39 -11.61 9.52
N LEU A 139 4.87 -10.36 9.51
CA LEU A 139 6.20 -9.99 9.04
C LEU A 139 7.30 -10.59 9.93
N ILE A 140 7.16 -10.54 11.25
CA ILE A 140 8.12 -11.16 12.18
C ILE A 140 8.34 -12.63 11.81
N LYS A 141 7.24 -13.37 11.66
CA LYS A 141 7.30 -14.81 11.31
C LYS A 141 7.90 -15.05 9.91
N ARG A 142 7.44 -14.31 8.91
CA ARG A 142 7.82 -14.53 7.51
C ARG A 142 9.24 -14.05 7.17
N LEU A 143 9.75 -13.07 7.88
CA LEU A 143 11.11 -12.56 7.72
C LEU A 143 12.12 -13.23 8.64
N GLY A 144 11.65 -13.99 9.64
CA GLY A 144 12.51 -14.61 10.66
C GLY A 144 13.16 -13.58 11.59
N LEU A 145 12.44 -12.47 11.91
CA LEU A 145 12.88 -11.50 12.89
C LEU A 145 12.96 -12.17 14.28
N SER A 146 13.68 -11.53 15.21
CA SER A 146 13.69 -11.99 16.61
C SER A 146 12.29 -11.90 17.22
N ASP A 147 11.92 -12.87 18.07
CA ASP A 147 10.67 -12.84 18.83
C ASP A 147 10.62 -11.68 19.85
N THR A 148 11.79 -11.10 20.16
CA THR A 148 11.94 -9.93 21.06
C THR A 148 11.97 -8.60 20.32
N VAL A 149 11.76 -8.58 18.98
CA VAL A 149 11.77 -7.34 18.19
C VAL A 149 10.68 -6.37 18.72
N GLY A 150 11.08 -5.13 18.95
CA GLY A 150 10.14 -4.05 19.31
C GLY A 150 9.20 -3.77 18.14
N ARG A 151 7.92 -3.49 18.42
CA ARG A 151 6.89 -3.27 17.39
C ARG A 151 6.18 -1.94 17.59
N THR A 152 6.07 -1.17 16.53
CA THR A 152 5.27 0.04 16.51
C THR A 152 4.41 0.05 15.24
N HIS A 153 3.11 0.28 15.37
CA HIS A 153 2.22 0.47 14.25
C HIS A 153 1.69 1.90 14.22
N ILE A 154 1.82 2.56 13.06
CA ILE A 154 1.30 3.91 12.84
C ILE A 154 0.15 3.81 11.83
N GLY A 155 -1.06 4.09 12.30
CA GLY A 155 -2.28 4.04 11.50
C GLY A 155 -2.95 5.40 11.32
N PHE A 156 -3.82 5.52 10.33
CA PHE A 156 -4.77 6.63 10.14
C PHE A 156 -4.16 8.03 9.96
N MET A 157 -2.86 8.13 9.69
CA MET A 157 -2.12 9.39 9.54
C MET A 157 -2.00 9.86 8.08
N GLY A 158 -2.66 9.21 7.14
CA GLY A 158 -2.46 9.50 5.72
C GLY A 158 -1.01 9.22 5.27
N CYS A 159 -0.61 9.77 4.13
CA CYS A 159 0.75 9.59 3.59
C CYS A 159 1.85 10.19 4.49
N HIS A 160 1.50 11.14 5.35
CA HIS A 160 2.38 11.70 6.37
C HIS A 160 2.85 10.65 7.40
N GLY A 161 2.10 9.57 7.59
CA GLY A 161 2.47 8.46 8.49
C GLY A 161 3.84 7.88 8.19
N ALA A 162 4.27 7.86 6.93
CA ALA A 162 5.61 7.39 6.55
C ALA A 162 6.73 8.24 7.18
N LEU A 163 6.57 9.57 7.23
CA LEU A 163 7.52 10.47 7.89
C LEU A 163 7.57 10.23 9.40
N ASN A 164 6.39 9.97 10.01
CA ASN A 164 6.33 9.60 11.42
C ASN A 164 7.02 8.25 11.66
N GLY A 165 6.87 7.29 10.74
CA GLY A 165 7.57 6.00 10.80
C GLY A 165 9.09 6.16 10.83
N VAL A 166 9.64 6.96 9.93
CA VAL A 166 11.08 7.28 9.91
C VAL A 166 11.51 7.96 11.21
N ARG A 167 10.74 8.92 11.71
CA ARG A 167 11.04 9.63 12.97
C ARG A 167 11.02 8.71 14.20
N VAL A 168 10.13 7.70 14.22
CA VAL A 168 10.06 6.73 15.32
C VAL A 168 11.22 5.73 15.23
N ALA A 169 11.72 5.45 14.02
CA ALA A 169 12.83 4.53 13.79
C ALA A 169 14.22 5.18 14.02
N SER A 170 14.30 6.51 14.11
CA SER A 170 15.54 7.28 14.33
C SER A 170 15.74 7.59 15.81
#